data_006df68ddd47b58fa870caa8ec313d56
#
_entry.id   006df68ddd47b58fa870caa8ec313d56
#
_cell.length_a   1.000
_cell.length_b   1.000
_cell.length_c   1.000
_cell.angle_alpha   90.00
_cell.angle_beta   90.00
_cell.angle_gamma   90.00
#
_symmetry.space_group_name_H-M   'P 1'
#
loop_
_entity.id
_entity.type
_entity.pdbx_description
1 polymer ?
#
loop_
_entity_poly.entity_id
_entity_poly.type
_entity_poly.pdbx_seq_one_letter_code
_entity_poly.pdbx_strand_id
1 'polypeptide(L)'
;SRGLGDVYKRQGSKDGYPELEEKKDFILKVIAKEEDQFNKTIDQGLGILAEMTAKMEAEQTTTLSGADAFKLYDTYGFPSDLTKEILEEKGMQVDEEGFHASMEVQRKTARAARGETNYMGADVTVYESIDPSITSTFVGYENLAWKSPITVLTSDTEIVEALSDGQRGTVFAEETPFYATSGGQEADTGIIRTAEGEFKVEDTVKLLGGKIGHVGVVIKGMIKTGDQAELCVDAEKRALSARNHSATHLLQKALRTVLGTHVEQAGSLSLIH
;
A
#
# COMPACT_ATOMS: atom_id res chain seq x y z
N SER A 1 13.39 -31.44 4.01
CA SER A 1 12.29 -31.64 3.04
C SER A 1 12.10 -30.45 2.07
N ARG A 2 13.09 -29.54 1.98
CA ARG A 2 13.04 -28.32 1.13
C ARG A 2 13.03 -28.61 -0.38
N GLY A 3 13.63 -29.70 -0.84
CA GLY A 3 13.79 -29.97 -2.27
C GLY A 3 12.52 -30.38 -3.03
N LEU A 4 11.52 -30.94 -2.37
CA LEU A 4 10.33 -31.45 -3.07
C LEU A 4 9.34 -30.34 -3.46
N GLY A 5 9.12 -29.33 -2.61
CA GLY A 5 8.21 -28.20 -2.91
C GLY A 5 8.71 -27.35 -4.07
N ASP A 6 10.00 -27.08 -4.12
CA ASP A 6 10.61 -26.26 -5.19
C ASP A 6 10.69 -27.02 -6.52
N VAL A 7 10.92 -28.32 -6.47
CA VAL A 7 10.91 -29.20 -7.66
C VAL A 7 9.49 -29.26 -8.26
N TYR A 8 8.45 -29.42 -7.44
CA TYR A 8 7.06 -29.48 -7.91
C TYR A 8 6.59 -28.14 -8.50
N LYS A 9 6.86 -27.02 -7.84
CA LYS A 9 6.50 -25.69 -8.36
C LYS A 9 7.21 -25.39 -9.68
N ARG A 10 8.49 -25.74 -9.78
CA ARG A 10 9.29 -25.54 -10.97
C ARG A 10 8.81 -26.42 -12.13
N GLN A 11 8.48 -27.71 -11.89
CA GLN A 11 7.96 -28.60 -12.92
C GLN A 11 6.60 -28.16 -13.46
N GLY A 12 5.70 -27.64 -12.60
CA GLY A 12 4.39 -27.15 -13.02
C GLY A 12 4.43 -25.82 -13.78
N SER A 13 5.48 -25.00 -13.60
CA SER A 13 5.58 -23.67 -14.22
C SER A 13 6.52 -23.63 -15.43
N LYS A 14 7.30 -24.67 -15.66
CA LYS A 14 8.35 -24.76 -16.67
C LYS A 14 7.86 -24.50 -18.10
N ASP A 15 6.67 -24.98 -18.43
CA ASP A 15 6.13 -24.84 -19.78
C ASP A 15 5.59 -23.43 -20.07
N GLY A 16 5.17 -22.72 -19.01
CA GLY A 16 4.71 -21.32 -19.09
C GLY A 16 5.82 -20.28 -18.95
N TYR A 17 6.94 -20.65 -18.31
CA TYR A 17 8.04 -19.73 -17.98
C TYR A 17 9.40 -20.40 -18.23
N PRO A 18 9.83 -20.52 -19.50
CA PRO A 18 11.09 -21.17 -19.87
C PRO A 18 12.33 -20.49 -19.28
N GLU A 19 12.27 -19.19 -18.96
CA GLU A 19 13.32 -18.43 -18.31
C GLU A 19 13.66 -18.94 -16.90
N LEU A 20 12.78 -19.68 -16.24
CA LEU A 20 13.07 -20.31 -14.95
C LEU A 20 14.17 -21.37 -15.07
N GLU A 21 14.28 -22.05 -16.20
CA GLU A 21 15.34 -23.01 -16.45
C GLU A 21 16.64 -22.30 -16.85
N GLU A 22 16.56 -21.27 -17.70
CA GLU A 22 17.72 -20.48 -18.13
C GLU A 22 18.40 -19.75 -16.96
N LYS A 23 17.61 -19.23 -16.02
CA LYS A 23 18.09 -18.47 -14.85
C LYS A 23 18.20 -19.29 -13.56
N LYS A 24 18.07 -20.61 -13.66
CA LYS A 24 18.02 -21.52 -12.50
C LYS A 24 19.13 -21.26 -11.48
N ASP A 25 20.39 -21.22 -11.91
CA ASP A 25 21.52 -21.05 -11.02
C ASP A 25 21.52 -19.68 -10.33
N PHE A 26 21.07 -18.64 -11.03
CA PHE A 26 20.89 -17.32 -10.47
C PHE A 26 19.79 -17.32 -9.42
N ILE A 27 18.63 -17.90 -9.72
CA ILE A 27 17.47 -17.99 -8.81
C ILE A 27 17.86 -18.75 -7.53
N LEU A 28 18.53 -19.91 -7.68
CA LEU A 28 18.98 -20.71 -6.53
C LEU A 28 19.98 -19.94 -5.67
N LYS A 29 20.89 -19.16 -6.29
CA LYS A 29 21.85 -18.33 -5.56
C LYS A 29 21.16 -17.21 -4.77
N VAL A 30 20.14 -16.57 -5.34
CA VAL A 30 19.34 -15.54 -4.65
C VAL A 30 18.60 -16.17 -3.47
N ILE A 31 17.90 -17.30 -3.70
CA ILE A 31 17.17 -18.01 -2.63
C ILE A 31 18.11 -18.42 -1.50
N ALA A 32 19.26 -19.00 -1.82
CA ALA A 32 20.25 -19.41 -0.82
C ALA A 32 20.75 -18.23 0.01
N LYS A 33 20.97 -17.07 -0.63
CA LYS A 33 21.38 -15.84 0.08
C LYS A 33 20.29 -15.34 1.03
N GLU A 34 19.04 -15.36 0.58
CA GLU A 34 17.89 -14.97 1.42
C GLU A 34 17.68 -15.95 2.58
N GLU A 35 17.85 -17.27 2.34
CA GLU A 35 17.82 -18.29 3.40
C GLU A 35 18.92 -18.06 4.44
N ASP A 36 20.15 -17.79 4.02
CA ASP A 36 21.26 -17.50 4.94
C ASP A 36 20.97 -16.24 5.77
N GLN A 37 20.41 -15.20 5.16
CA GLN A 37 20.04 -13.98 5.88
C GLN A 37 18.90 -14.24 6.86
N PHE A 38 17.88 -14.98 6.45
CA PHE A 38 16.77 -15.36 7.30
C PHE A 38 17.24 -16.21 8.50
N ASN A 39 18.09 -17.22 8.27
CA ASN A 39 18.62 -18.05 9.34
C ASN A 39 19.41 -17.22 10.37
N LYS A 40 20.22 -16.25 9.93
CA LYS A 40 20.92 -15.33 10.85
C LYS A 40 19.95 -14.52 11.70
N THR A 41 18.86 -14.04 11.09
CA THR A 41 17.80 -13.30 11.80
C THR A 41 17.14 -14.19 12.86
N ILE A 42 16.84 -15.45 12.51
CA ILE A 42 16.24 -16.42 13.44
C ILE A 42 17.21 -16.73 14.58
N ASP A 43 18.47 -17.02 14.29
CA ASP A 43 19.48 -17.32 15.32
C ASP A 43 19.67 -16.15 16.30
N GLN A 44 19.71 -14.92 15.77
CA GLN A 44 19.81 -13.71 16.60
C GLN A 44 18.56 -13.53 17.47
N GLY A 45 17.37 -13.68 16.89
CA GLY A 45 16.10 -13.59 17.61
C GLY A 45 15.96 -14.63 18.72
N LEU A 46 16.36 -15.87 18.44
CA LEU A 46 16.40 -16.96 19.46
C LEU A 46 17.34 -16.63 20.63
N GLY A 47 18.51 -16.07 20.34
CA GLY A 47 19.45 -15.62 21.40
C GLY A 47 18.83 -14.55 22.31
N ILE A 48 18.19 -13.53 21.71
CA ILE A 48 17.54 -12.46 22.45
C ILE A 48 16.33 -12.98 23.24
N LEU A 49 15.51 -13.85 22.65
CA LEU A 49 14.37 -14.45 23.35
C LEU A 49 14.85 -15.33 24.53
N ALA A 50 15.96 -16.04 24.40
CA ALA A 50 16.55 -16.82 25.48
C ALA A 50 17.01 -15.93 26.66
N GLU A 51 17.60 -14.76 26.37
CA GLU A 51 17.95 -13.78 27.41
C GLU A 51 16.71 -13.21 28.12
N MET A 52 15.66 -12.90 27.34
CA MET A 52 14.38 -12.41 27.88
C MET A 52 13.72 -13.47 28.77
N THR A 53 13.66 -14.71 28.35
CA THR A 53 13.07 -15.80 29.14
C THR A 53 13.86 -16.08 30.40
N ALA A 54 15.20 -16.06 30.36
CA ALA A 54 16.04 -16.20 31.56
C ALA A 54 15.79 -15.07 32.59
N LYS A 55 15.57 -13.85 32.11
CA LYS A 55 15.20 -12.70 32.95
C LYS A 55 13.81 -12.90 33.58
N MET A 56 12.83 -13.34 32.79
CA MET A 56 11.48 -13.64 33.29
C MET A 56 11.50 -14.73 34.37
N GLU A 57 12.29 -15.77 34.18
CA GLU A 57 12.48 -16.85 35.18
C GLU A 57 13.07 -16.30 36.50
N ALA A 58 14.08 -15.43 36.40
CA ALA A 58 14.70 -14.79 37.57
C ALA A 58 13.71 -13.86 38.31
N GLU A 59 12.83 -13.18 37.57
CA GLU A 59 11.81 -12.28 38.11
C GLU A 59 10.51 -13.01 38.50
N GLN A 60 10.43 -14.34 38.30
CA GLN A 60 9.25 -15.17 38.53
C GLN A 60 8.01 -14.69 37.77
N THR A 61 8.20 -14.14 36.56
CA THR A 61 7.13 -13.75 35.66
C THR A 61 6.93 -14.79 34.57
N THR A 62 5.68 -14.97 34.13
CA THR A 62 5.32 -15.94 33.10
C THR A 62 4.83 -15.29 31.82
N THR A 63 4.76 -13.96 31.78
CA THR A 63 4.24 -13.21 30.64
C THR A 63 5.30 -12.26 30.10
N LEU A 64 5.70 -12.46 28.84
CA LEU A 64 6.56 -11.53 28.10
C LEU A 64 5.78 -10.25 27.79
N SER A 65 6.36 -9.10 28.09
CA SER A 65 5.70 -7.81 27.83
C SER A 65 5.43 -7.62 26.33
N GLY A 66 4.30 -7.03 25.98
CA GLY A 66 3.97 -6.71 24.58
C GLY A 66 5.02 -5.81 23.91
N ALA A 67 5.65 -4.91 24.66
CA ALA A 67 6.73 -4.05 24.15
C ALA A 67 7.99 -4.86 23.79
N ASP A 68 8.39 -5.85 24.61
CA ASP A 68 9.54 -6.70 24.30
C ASP A 68 9.26 -7.65 23.14
N ALA A 69 8.05 -8.22 23.09
CA ALA A 69 7.61 -9.05 21.96
C ALA A 69 7.56 -8.23 20.66
N PHE A 70 7.07 -6.99 20.74
CA PHE A 70 7.06 -6.06 19.59
C PHE A 70 8.48 -5.69 19.15
N LYS A 71 9.40 -5.48 20.06
CA LYS A 71 10.81 -5.20 19.77
C LYS A 71 11.48 -6.37 19.04
N LEU A 72 11.21 -7.62 19.44
CA LEU A 72 11.66 -8.81 18.72
C LEU A 72 11.18 -8.83 17.28
N TYR A 73 9.91 -8.49 17.06
CA TYR A 73 9.29 -8.47 15.75
C TYR A 73 9.79 -7.31 14.88
N ASP A 74 9.71 -6.06 15.38
CA ASP A 74 9.95 -4.84 14.60
C ASP A 74 11.45 -4.56 14.38
N THR A 75 12.26 -4.72 15.44
CA THR A 75 13.67 -4.37 15.41
C THR A 75 14.55 -5.51 14.91
N TYR A 76 14.25 -6.73 15.32
CA TYR A 76 15.08 -7.91 14.99
C TYR A 76 14.47 -8.81 13.91
N GLY A 77 13.26 -8.49 13.42
CA GLY A 77 12.61 -9.26 12.36
C GLY A 77 12.21 -10.69 12.77
N PHE A 78 12.15 -10.98 14.09
CA PHE A 78 11.83 -12.30 14.59
C PHE A 78 10.32 -12.55 14.56
N PRO A 79 9.82 -13.64 13.94
CA PRO A 79 8.38 -13.86 13.78
C PRO A 79 7.63 -13.94 15.11
N SER A 80 6.51 -13.21 15.22
CA SER A 80 5.68 -13.21 16.43
C SER A 80 5.08 -14.58 16.76
N ASP A 81 4.71 -15.35 15.73
CA ASP A 81 4.16 -16.70 15.92
C ASP A 81 5.20 -17.64 16.51
N LEU A 82 6.45 -17.55 16.07
CA LEU A 82 7.55 -18.35 16.62
C LEU A 82 7.87 -17.93 18.06
N THR A 83 7.77 -16.64 18.39
CA THR A 83 7.90 -16.14 19.77
C THR A 83 6.86 -16.79 20.68
N LYS A 84 5.58 -16.84 20.23
CA LYS A 84 4.49 -17.46 20.99
C LYS A 84 4.72 -18.95 21.20
N GLU A 85 5.02 -19.68 20.14
CA GLU A 85 5.25 -21.14 20.17
C GLU A 85 6.36 -21.50 21.17
N ILE A 86 7.49 -20.80 21.13
CA ILE A 86 8.63 -21.07 22.04
C ILE A 86 8.27 -20.73 23.50
N LEU A 87 7.53 -19.68 23.75
CA LEU A 87 7.09 -19.30 25.09
C LEU A 87 6.07 -20.31 25.65
N GLU A 88 5.11 -20.75 24.83
CA GLU A 88 4.12 -21.77 25.20
C GLU A 88 4.79 -23.09 25.59
N GLU A 89 5.82 -23.56 24.85
CA GLU A 89 6.59 -24.74 25.20
C GLU A 89 7.28 -24.64 26.59
N LYS A 90 7.57 -23.41 27.03
CA LYS A 90 8.13 -23.12 28.36
C LYS A 90 7.08 -22.83 29.43
N GLY A 91 5.79 -22.93 29.10
CA GLY A 91 4.69 -22.57 30.00
C GLY A 91 4.56 -21.06 30.25
N MET A 92 5.07 -20.26 29.33
CA MET A 92 5.01 -18.80 29.35
C MET A 92 4.05 -18.29 28.27
N GLN A 93 3.69 -16.99 28.32
CA GLN A 93 2.76 -16.36 27.35
C GLN A 93 3.27 -14.97 26.94
N VAL A 94 2.67 -14.44 25.88
CA VAL A 94 2.89 -13.06 25.41
C VAL A 94 1.71 -12.18 25.83
N ASP A 95 1.98 -10.95 26.23
CA ASP A 95 0.99 -9.90 26.37
C ASP A 95 0.60 -9.42 24.95
N GLU A 96 -0.44 -10.04 24.38
CA GLU A 96 -0.91 -9.74 23.03
C GLU A 96 -1.53 -8.34 22.92
N GLU A 97 -2.23 -7.88 23.94
CA GLU A 97 -2.83 -6.55 23.95
C GLU A 97 -1.73 -5.47 23.92
N GLY A 98 -0.70 -5.61 24.72
CA GLY A 98 0.47 -4.72 24.72
C GLY A 98 1.26 -4.80 23.40
N PHE A 99 1.35 -5.96 22.77
CA PHE A 99 1.96 -6.12 21.45
C PHE A 99 1.18 -5.34 20.38
N HIS A 100 -0.13 -5.51 20.32
CA HIS A 100 -1.00 -4.77 19.40
C HIS A 100 -0.99 -3.27 19.65
N ALA A 101 -0.97 -2.83 20.91
CA ALA A 101 -0.85 -1.42 21.28
C ALA A 101 0.48 -0.83 20.78
N SER A 102 1.59 -1.55 20.94
CA SER A 102 2.92 -1.14 20.46
C SER A 102 2.96 -1.04 18.92
N MET A 103 2.34 -1.99 18.24
CA MET A 103 2.20 -1.98 16.77
C MET A 103 1.39 -0.76 16.29
N GLU A 104 0.30 -0.42 16.96
CA GLU A 104 -0.50 0.76 16.63
C GLU A 104 0.26 2.08 16.85
N VAL A 105 1.03 2.17 17.94
CA VAL A 105 1.91 3.33 18.19
C VAL A 105 2.94 3.47 17.07
N GLN A 106 3.59 2.38 16.68
CA GLN A 106 4.56 2.39 15.58
C GLN A 106 3.92 2.79 14.25
N ARG A 107 2.73 2.25 13.93
CA ARG A 107 1.96 2.65 12.75
C ARG A 107 1.67 4.16 12.74
N LYS A 108 1.21 4.70 13.87
CA LYS A 108 0.96 6.16 14.01
C LYS A 108 2.23 6.97 13.85
N THR A 109 3.33 6.53 14.48
CA THR A 109 4.64 7.18 14.36
C THR A 109 5.20 7.13 12.94
N ALA A 110 5.11 5.99 12.28
CA ALA A 110 5.52 5.83 10.89
C ALA A 110 4.67 6.69 9.93
N ARG A 111 3.37 6.85 10.21
CA ARG A 111 2.50 7.78 9.48
C ARG A 111 2.91 9.23 9.71
N ALA A 112 3.19 9.63 10.95
CA ALA A 112 3.63 10.98 11.29
C ALA A 112 5.02 11.31 10.74
N ALA A 113 5.95 10.34 10.74
CA ALA A 113 7.32 10.50 10.22
C ALA A 113 7.40 10.56 8.68
N ARG A 114 6.39 10.05 7.98
CA ARG A 114 6.31 10.17 6.51
C ARG A 114 6.01 11.58 6.03
N GLY A 115 5.94 12.57 6.96
CA GLY A 115 5.73 13.98 6.64
C GLY A 115 4.61 14.17 5.62
N GLU A 116 4.02 15.31 5.50
CA GLU A 116 2.87 15.70 4.65
C GLU A 116 2.82 15.21 3.17
N THR A 117 3.35 14.05 2.84
CA THR A 117 2.95 13.33 1.64
C THR A 117 1.70 12.54 2.00
N ASN A 118 0.59 13.28 2.06
CA ASN A 118 -0.75 12.76 2.23
C ASN A 118 -1.09 11.80 1.08
N TYR A 119 -0.64 10.57 1.22
CA TYR A 119 -1.14 9.51 0.35
C TYR A 119 -2.58 9.12 0.71
N MET A 120 -3.08 9.58 1.87
CA MET A 120 -4.49 9.55 2.28
C MET A 120 -4.73 10.62 3.35
N GLY A 121 -5.37 11.71 2.99
CA GLY A 121 -5.76 12.79 3.91
C GLY A 121 -6.92 12.45 4.83
N ALA A 122 -7.57 11.29 4.66
CA ALA A 122 -8.62 10.79 5.56
C ALA A 122 -8.10 9.63 6.40
N ASP A 123 -8.69 9.41 7.56
CA ASP A 123 -8.44 8.23 8.37
C ASP A 123 -8.84 6.98 7.55
N VAL A 124 -7.91 6.03 7.37
CA VAL A 124 -8.14 4.82 6.56
C VAL A 124 -9.40 4.07 7.02
N THR A 125 -9.74 4.19 8.30
CA THR A 125 -10.93 3.58 8.91
C THR A 125 -12.24 4.07 8.29
N VAL A 126 -12.31 5.31 7.80
CA VAL A 126 -13.52 5.84 7.14
C VAL A 126 -13.80 5.09 5.85
N TYR A 127 -12.76 4.81 5.06
CA TYR A 127 -12.92 4.08 3.79
C TYR A 127 -13.28 2.61 3.98
N GLU A 128 -12.87 2.01 5.10
CA GLU A 128 -13.24 0.63 5.46
C GLU A 128 -14.72 0.49 5.81
N SER A 129 -15.37 1.58 6.24
CA SER A 129 -16.80 1.63 6.55
C SER A 129 -17.70 1.82 5.32
N ILE A 130 -17.12 2.10 4.14
CA ILE A 130 -17.88 2.20 2.88
C ILE A 130 -18.35 0.82 2.46
N ASP A 131 -19.64 0.70 2.10
CA ASP A 131 -20.23 -0.56 1.65
C ASP A 131 -19.34 -1.27 0.61
N PRO A 132 -18.99 -2.54 0.85
CA PRO A 132 -18.14 -3.32 -0.06
C PRO A 132 -18.71 -3.47 -1.48
N SER A 133 -20.02 -3.33 -1.67
CA SER A 133 -20.67 -3.42 -2.99
C SER A 133 -20.41 -2.19 -3.87
N ILE A 134 -20.00 -1.07 -3.27
CA ILE A 134 -19.68 0.14 -4.01
C ILE A 134 -18.31 -0.02 -4.65
N THR A 135 -18.26 0.11 -5.98
CA THR A 135 -17.04 0.03 -6.79
C THR A 135 -16.99 1.20 -7.75
N SER A 136 -15.83 1.51 -8.29
CA SER A 136 -15.66 2.54 -9.31
C SER A 136 -15.08 1.93 -10.59
N THR A 137 -15.69 2.22 -11.74
CA THR A 137 -15.20 1.80 -13.04
C THR A 137 -14.32 2.91 -13.63
N PHE A 138 -13.08 2.56 -14.00
CA PHE A 138 -12.17 3.51 -14.65
C PHE A 138 -12.46 3.59 -16.15
N VAL A 139 -12.77 4.79 -16.65
CA VAL A 139 -13.07 5.08 -18.08
C VAL A 139 -12.06 6.05 -18.71
N GLY A 140 -10.98 6.36 -18.01
CA GLY A 140 -10.04 7.44 -18.33
C GLY A 140 -8.96 7.10 -19.37
N TYR A 141 -8.98 5.92 -20.03
CA TYR A 141 -8.06 5.66 -21.12
C TYR A 141 -8.40 6.47 -22.37
N GLU A 142 -9.68 6.68 -22.63
CA GLU A 142 -10.17 7.38 -23.82
C GLU A 142 -10.86 8.71 -23.49
N ASN A 143 -11.23 8.93 -22.20
CA ASN A 143 -12.02 10.05 -21.78
C ASN A 143 -11.28 10.90 -20.75
N LEU A 144 -11.25 12.22 -20.95
CA LEU A 144 -10.74 13.19 -19.98
C LEU A 144 -11.86 13.89 -19.21
N ALA A 145 -13.11 13.74 -19.67
CA ALA A 145 -14.30 14.18 -18.99
C ALA A 145 -15.39 13.10 -19.07
N TRP A 146 -16.12 12.91 -17.97
CA TRP A 146 -17.16 11.90 -17.88
C TRP A 146 -18.27 12.32 -16.94
N LYS A 147 -19.51 11.93 -17.22
CA LYS A 147 -20.65 12.18 -16.35
C LYS A 147 -21.00 10.91 -15.58
N SER A 148 -21.04 11.01 -14.26
CA SER A 148 -21.31 9.89 -13.38
C SER A 148 -22.00 10.36 -12.10
N PRO A 149 -22.87 9.55 -11.48
CA PRO A 149 -23.43 9.87 -10.18
C PRO A 149 -22.35 9.75 -9.08
N ILE A 150 -22.43 10.65 -8.10
CA ILE A 150 -21.66 10.55 -6.85
C ILE A 150 -22.30 9.46 -5.99
N THR A 151 -21.52 8.43 -5.65
CA THR A 151 -22.01 7.28 -4.89
C THR A 151 -21.83 7.45 -3.38
N VAL A 152 -20.70 8.03 -2.97
CA VAL A 152 -20.34 8.26 -1.55
C VAL A 152 -19.53 9.54 -1.43
N LEU A 153 -19.73 10.24 -0.34
CA LEU A 153 -18.88 11.34 0.13
C LEU A 153 -18.34 11.01 1.51
N THR A 154 -17.09 11.36 1.76
CA THR A 154 -16.51 11.30 3.11
C THR A 154 -15.88 12.63 3.48
N SER A 155 -15.99 13.02 4.74
CA SER A 155 -15.08 13.98 5.37
C SER A 155 -13.77 13.26 5.74
N ASP A 156 -12.90 13.93 6.49
CA ASP A 156 -11.67 13.32 6.99
C ASP A 156 -11.95 12.19 8.03
N THR A 157 -13.12 12.18 8.65
CA THR A 157 -13.45 11.32 9.79
C THR A 157 -14.70 10.45 9.63
N GLU A 158 -15.60 10.75 8.69
CA GLU A 158 -16.88 10.06 8.56
C GLU A 158 -17.46 10.11 7.13
N ILE A 159 -18.39 9.20 6.84
CA ILE A 159 -19.22 9.25 5.63
C ILE A 159 -20.26 10.34 5.82
N VAL A 160 -20.40 11.22 4.83
CA VAL A 160 -21.32 12.35 4.88
C VAL A 160 -22.25 12.36 3.67
N GLU A 161 -23.42 12.99 3.81
CA GLU A 161 -24.36 13.14 2.70
C GLU A 161 -24.05 14.35 1.80
N ALA A 162 -23.32 15.35 2.32
CA ALA A 162 -22.95 16.55 1.59
C ALA A 162 -21.63 17.13 2.09
N LEU A 163 -20.93 17.83 1.19
CA LEU A 163 -19.77 18.68 1.49
C LEU A 163 -20.05 20.10 0.99
N SER A 164 -19.78 21.08 1.83
CA SER A 164 -20.00 22.51 1.56
C SER A 164 -18.71 23.24 1.22
N ASP A 165 -18.82 24.47 0.76
CA ASP A 165 -17.71 25.34 0.39
C ASP A 165 -16.61 25.38 1.45
N GLY A 166 -15.34 25.19 1.02
CA GLY A 166 -14.16 25.09 1.87
C GLY A 166 -13.96 23.75 2.60
N GLN A 167 -14.93 22.84 2.60
CA GLN A 167 -14.77 21.54 3.24
C GLN A 167 -13.91 20.60 2.39
N ARG A 168 -13.00 19.91 3.07
CA ARG A 168 -12.19 18.83 2.52
C ARG A 168 -12.91 17.49 2.65
N GLY A 169 -12.63 16.59 1.71
CA GLY A 169 -13.19 15.25 1.77
C GLY A 169 -12.78 14.42 0.56
N THR A 170 -13.46 13.29 0.41
CA THR A 170 -13.25 12.37 -0.72
C THR A 170 -14.58 12.10 -1.40
N VAL A 171 -14.57 12.22 -2.72
CA VAL A 171 -15.71 11.94 -3.60
C VAL A 171 -15.51 10.58 -4.26
N PHE A 172 -16.53 9.73 -4.20
CA PHE A 172 -16.59 8.47 -4.95
C PHE A 172 -17.68 8.55 -6.00
N ALA A 173 -17.38 8.08 -7.20
CA ALA A 173 -18.32 8.02 -8.31
C ALA A 173 -18.38 6.59 -8.88
N GLU A 174 -19.50 6.27 -9.53
CA GLU A 174 -19.71 4.96 -10.17
C GLU A 174 -18.69 4.73 -11.30
N GLU A 175 -18.47 5.76 -12.12
CA GLU A 175 -17.49 5.78 -13.21
C GLU A 175 -16.60 7.00 -13.10
N THR A 176 -15.32 6.86 -13.40
CA THR A 176 -14.37 7.98 -13.31
C THR A 176 -13.32 7.96 -14.41
N PRO A 177 -13.00 9.14 -15.00
CA PRO A 177 -11.86 9.29 -15.91
C PRO A 177 -10.54 9.54 -15.16
N PHE A 178 -10.55 9.72 -13.83
CA PHE A 178 -9.36 10.03 -13.02
C PHE A 178 -8.52 8.79 -12.78
N TYR A 179 -7.26 8.84 -13.17
CA TYR A 179 -6.28 7.79 -12.90
C TYR A 179 -5.77 7.90 -11.47
N ALA A 180 -5.93 6.85 -10.70
CA ALA A 180 -5.35 6.76 -9.36
C ALA A 180 -3.87 6.35 -9.44
N THR A 181 -3.03 6.86 -8.54
CA THR A 181 -1.60 6.50 -8.47
C THR A 181 -1.41 5.00 -8.56
N SER A 182 -0.73 4.55 -9.59
CA SER A 182 -0.42 3.14 -9.84
C SER A 182 0.73 3.03 -10.85
N GLY A 183 1.51 1.93 -10.76
CA GLY A 183 2.54 1.63 -11.77
C GLY A 183 3.63 2.70 -11.90
N GLY A 184 3.88 3.52 -10.87
CA GLY A 184 4.86 4.60 -10.92
C GLY A 184 4.39 5.87 -11.64
N GLN A 185 3.11 5.96 -12.01
CA GLN A 185 2.49 7.18 -12.53
C GLN A 185 1.75 7.93 -11.42
N GLU A 186 1.95 9.25 -11.36
CA GLU A 186 1.24 10.15 -10.44
C GLU A 186 -0.25 10.18 -10.74
N ALA A 187 -1.06 10.39 -9.69
CA ALA A 187 -2.51 10.52 -9.80
C ALA A 187 -2.94 11.75 -10.59
N ASP A 188 -4.11 11.65 -11.18
CA ASP A 188 -4.74 12.80 -11.81
C ASP A 188 -5.29 13.77 -10.79
N THR A 189 -5.33 15.01 -11.22
CA THR A 189 -6.02 16.13 -10.58
C THR A 189 -7.04 16.71 -11.55
N GLY A 190 -7.93 17.55 -11.04
CA GLY A 190 -8.95 18.19 -11.88
C GLY A 190 -10.12 18.75 -11.09
N ILE A 191 -11.30 18.78 -11.71
CA ILE A 191 -12.51 19.36 -11.12
C ILE A 191 -13.69 18.40 -11.30
N ILE A 192 -14.49 18.26 -10.25
CA ILE A 192 -15.79 17.60 -10.28
C ILE A 192 -16.85 18.71 -10.14
N ARG A 193 -17.78 18.77 -11.08
CA ARG A 193 -18.86 19.77 -11.11
C ARG A 193 -20.21 19.11 -10.98
N THR A 194 -21.04 19.65 -10.12
CA THR A 194 -22.46 19.33 -10.01
C THR A 194 -23.30 20.56 -10.36
N ALA A 195 -24.62 20.45 -10.31
CA ALA A 195 -25.49 21.60 -10.53
C ALA A 195 -25.34 22.68 -9.44
N GLU A 196 -24.96 22.26 -8.21
CA GLU A 196 -24.95 23.16 -7.03
C GLU A 196 -23.53 23.44 -6.51
N GLY A 197 -22.48 22.79 -7.04
CA GLY A 197 -21.14 22.98 -6.53
C GLY A 197 -20.00 22.51 -7.42
N GLU A 198 -18.79 22.92 -7.03
CA GLU A 198 -17.53 22.52 -7.67
C GLU A 198 -16.55 22.00 -6.61
N PHE A 199 -15.95 20.86 -6.90
CA PHE A 199 -14.96 20.20 -6.06
C PHE A 199 -13.65 20.11 -6.81
N LYS A 200 -12.57 20.62 -6.21
CA LYS A 200 -11.21 20.52 -6.75
C LYS A 200 -10.59 19.23 -6.29
N VAL A 201 -10.27 18.35 -7.23
CA VAL A 201 -9.54 17.11 -6.98
C VAL A 201 -8.04 17.42 -6.93
N GLU A 202 -7.43 17.16 -5.79
CA GLU A 202 -5.99 17.37 -5.55
C GLU A 202 -5.20 16.08 -5.66
N ASP A 203 -5.85 14.91 -5.38
CA ASP A 203 -5.28 13.59 -5.50
C ASP A 203 -6.36 12.55 -5.86
N THR A 204 -5.95 11.44 -6.46
CA THR A 204 -6.83 10.32 -6.77
C THR A 204 -6.22 9.03 -6.25
N VAL A 205 -6.93 8.33 -5.37
CA VAL A 205 -6.45 7.15 -4.65
C VAL A 205 -7.23 5.90 -5.04
N LYS A 206 -6.52 4.77 -5.14
CA LYS A 206 -7.14 3.46 -5.33
C LYS A 206 -7.25 2.74 -4.00
N LEU A 207 -8.46 2.36 -3.62
CA LEU A 207 -8.76 1.68 -2.37
C LEU A 207 -9.08 0.20 -2.61
N LEU A 208 -9.08 -0.58 -1.54
CA LEU A 208 -9.50 -1.98 -1.56
C LEU A 208 -10.94 -2.12 -2.07
N GLY A 209 -11.24 -3.22 -2.75
CA GLY A 209 -12.57 -3.47 -3.31
C GLY A 209 -12.87 -2.69 -4.60
N GLY A 210 -11.86 -2.17 -5.31
CA GLY A 210 -12.05 -1.52 -6.60
C GLY A 210 -12.63 -0.10 -6.53
N LYS A 211 -12.55 0.55 -5.38
CA LYS A 211 -13.00 1.93 -5.19
C LYS A 211 -11.92 2.92 -5.65
N ILE A 212 -12.33 4.01 -6.31
CA ILE A 212 -11.45 5.12 -6.67
C ILE A 212 -11.98 6.37 -5.96
N GLY A 213 -11.18 6.92 -5.05
CA GLY A 213 -11.50 8.10 -4.27
C GLY A 213 -10.81 9.35 -4.83
N HIS A 214 -11.57 10.43 -5.00
CA HIS A 214 -11.08 11.75 -5.45
C HIS A 214 -10.95 12.62 -4.21
N VAL A 215 -9.72 12.81 -3.74
CA VAL A 215 -9.42 13.60 -2.53
C VAL A 215 -9.26 15.07 -2.90
N GLY A 216 -9.89 15.97 -2.14
CA GLY A 216 -9.80 17.39 -2.44
C GLY A 216 -10.65 18.27 -1.55
N VAL A 217 -11.13 19.37 -2.11
CA VAL A 217 -11.86 20.42 -1.40
C VAL A 217 -13.00 20.99 -2.26
N VAL A 218 -14.13 21.28 -1.64
CA VAL A 218 -15.22 22.05 -2.30
C VAL A 218 -14.75 23.50 -2.45
N ILE A 219 -14.66 23.97 -3.68
CA ILE A 219 -14.21 25.34 -3.99
C ILE A 219 -15.36 26.29 -4.27
N LYS A 220 -16.58 25.76 -4.39
CA LYS A 220 -17.78 26.55 -4.60
C LYS A 220 -19.02 25.73 -4.30
N GLY A 221 -19.96 26.33 -3.55
CA GLY A 221 -21.30 25.78 -3.32
C GLY A 221 -21.31 24.51 -2.47
N MET A 222 -22.02 23.48 -2.94
CA MET A 222 -22.20 22.21 -2.21
C MET A 222 -22.29 21.05 -3.19
N ILE A 223 -21.76 19.90 -2.78
CA ILE A 223 -21.92 18.62 -3.49
C ILE A 223 -22.58 17.61 -2.57
N LYS A 224 -23.44 16.74 -3.13
CA LYS A 224 -24.23 15.76 -2.38
C LYS A 224 -24.09 14.35 -2.95
N THR A 225 -24.26 13.36 -2.11
CA THR A 225 -24.41 11.98 -2.54
C THR A 225 -25.66 11.86 -3.42
N GLY A 226 -25.54 11.18 -4.56
CA GLY A 226 -26.60 11.06 -5.57
C GLY A 226 -26.60 12.14 -6.64
N ASP A 227 -25.82 13.22 -6.49
CA ASP A 227 -25.71 14.24 -7.52
C ASP A 227 -25.13 13.68 -8.81
N GLN A 228 -25.66 14.11 -9.96
CA GLN A 228 -25.02 13.92 -11.25
C GLN A 228 -23.85 14.89 -11.37
N ALA A 229 -22.66 14.35 -11.51
CA ALA A 229 -21.43 15.11 -11.59
C ALA A 229 -20.74 14.97 -12.94
N GLU A 230 -20.14 16.03 -13.41
CA GLU A 230 -19.18 16.01 -14.51
C GLU A 230 -17.76 16.00 -13.93
N LEU A 231 -17.04 14.90 -14.15
CA LEU A 231 -15.68 14.67 -13.70
C LEU A 231 -14.72 15.07 -14.82
N CYS A 232 -13.93 16.12 -14.62
CA CYS A 232 -13.01 16.68 -15.63
C CYS A 232 -11.57 16.60 -15.14
N VAL A 233 -10.76 15.78 -15.81
CA VAL A 233 -9.32 15.62 -15.54
C VAL A 233 -8.55 16.82 -16.10
N ASP A 234 -7.50 17.25 -15.40
CA ASP A 234 -6.52 18.21 -15.94
C ASP A 234 -5.76 17.56 -17.10
N ALA A 235 -6.16 17.91 -18.31
CA ALA A 235 -5.64 17.34 -19.54
C ALA A 235 -4.14 17.62 -19.75
N GLU A 236 -3.68 18.81 -19.34
CA GLU A 236 -2.27 19.20 -19.49
C GLU A 236 -1.39 18.36 -18.55
N LYS A 237 -1.77 18.28 -17.29
CA LYS A 237 -1.07 17.48 -16.28
C LYS A 237 -1.06 15.99 -16.66
N ARG A 238 -2.19 15.43 -17.10
CA ARG A 238 -2.30 14.05 -17.59
C ARG A 238 -1.35 13.80 -18.76
N ALA A 239 -1.30 14.71 -19.74
CA ALA A 239 -0.44 14.56 -20.90
C ALA A 239 1.06 14.61 -20.53
N LEU A 240 1.45 15.41 -19.54
CA LEU A 240 2.81 15.46 -19.01
C LEU A 240 3.16 14.15 -18.28
N SER A 241 2.29 13.67 -17.38
CA SER A 241 2.48 12.39 -16.67
C SER A 241 2.62 11.22 -17.63
N ALA A 242 1.78 11.14 -18.66
CA ALA A 242 1.84 10.08 -19.68
C ALA A 242 3.15 10.09 -20.48
N ARG A 243 3.65 11.29 -20.82
CA ARG A 243 4.95 11.44 -21.49
C ARG A 243 6.11 11.00 -20.61
N ASN A 244 6.11 11.40 -19.33
CA ASN A 244 7.15 11.01 -18.38
C ASN A 244 7.14 9.50 -18.12
N HIS A 245 5.96 8.89 -18.04
CA HIS A 245 5.83 7.43 -17.93
C HIS A 245 6.44 6.73 -19.14
N SER A 246 6.11 7.17 -20.36
CA SER A 246 6.70 6.63 -21.60
C SER A 246 8.21 6.87 -21.69
N ALA A 247 8.70 8.04 -21.27
CA ALA A 247 10.13 8.36 -21.24
C ALA A 247 10.90 7.40 -20.32
N THR A 248 10.33 7.00 -19.20
CA THR A 248 10.92 6.02 -18.29
C THR A 248 11.15 4.66 -18.96
N HIS A 249 10.20 4.17 -19.75
CA HIS A 249 10.36 2.93 -20.51
C HIS A 249 11.43 3.06 -21.59
N LEU A 250 11.49 4.19 -22.30
CA LEU A 250 12.52 4.46 -23.30
C LEU A 250 13.91 4.52 -22.66
N LEU A 251 14.05 5.19 -21.51
CA LEU A 251 15.29 5.25 -20.75
C LEU A 251 15.74 3.86 -20.30
N GLN A 252 14.85 3.04 -19.75
CA GLN A 252 15.16 1.66 -19.36
C GLN A 252 15.65 0.84 -20.57
N LYS A 253 14.99 0.97 -21.72
CA LYS A 253 15.42 0.30 -22.95
C LYS A 253 16.80 0.78 -23.42
N ALA A 254 17.05 2.08 -23.39
CA ALA A 254 18.34 2.66 -23.78
C ALA A 254 19.47 2.18 -22.83
N LEU A 255 19.25 2.22 -21.52
CA LEU A 255 20.22 1.74 -20.53
C LEU A 255 20.56 0.25 -20.74
N ARG A 256 19.56 -0.60 -20.95
CA ARG A 256 19.80 -2.03 -21.23
C ARG A 256 20.54 -2.25 -22.55
N THR A 257 20.31 -1.39 -23.55
CA THR A 257 20.99 -1.49 -24.85
C THR A 257 22.46 -1.09 -24.74
N VAL A 258 22.77 -0.04 -23.95
CA VAL A 258 24.13 0.51 -23.84
C VAL A 258 24.97 -0.21 -22.78
N LEU A 259 24.36 -0.47 -21.61
CA LEU A 259 25.09 -1.01 -20.43
C LEU A 259 24.98 -2.53 -20.29
N GLY A 260 23.98 -3.15 -20.95
CA GLY A 260 23.75 -4.59 -20.91
C GLY A 260 22.47 -5.00 -20.20
N THR A 261 22.09 -6.28 -20.37
CA THR A 261 20.83 -6.83 -19.88
C THR A 261 20.74 -6.98 -18.38
N HIS A 262 21.86 -6.82 -17.66
CA HIS A 262 21.90 -6.83 -16.19
C HIS A 262 21.30 -5.57 -15.53
N VAL A 263 21.04 -4.52 -16.32
CA VAL A 263 20.41 -3.30 -15.82
C VAL A 263 18.94 -3.57 -15.57
N GLU A 264 18.53 -3.46 -14.31
CA GLU A 264 17.14 -3.65 -13.85
C GLU A 264 16.62 -2.34 -13.22
N GLN A 265 15.31 -2.12 -13.37
CA GLN A 265 14.63 -0.99 -12.78
C GLN A 265 14.29 -1.33 -11.32
N ALA A 266 14.89 -0.62 -10.36
CA ALA A 266 14.60 -0.80 -8.94
C ALA A 266 13.35 -0.01 -8.50
N GLY A 267 13.05 1.10 -9.17
CA GLY A 267 11.88 1.93 -8.93
C GLY A 267 11.88 3.14 -9.85
N SER A 268 10.70 3.67 -10.11
CA SER A 268 10.52 4.90 -10.90
C SER A 268 9.20 5.54 -10.51
N LEU A 269 9.21 6.85 -10.30
CA LEU A 269 8.01 7.66 -10.09
C LEU A 269 8.02 8.80 -11.11
N SER A 270 6.98 8.88 -11.91
CA SER A 270 6.80 9.96 -12.90
C SER A 270 6.22 11.18 -12.18
N LEU A 271 7.09 12.09 -11.75
CA LEU A 271 6.71 13.37 -11.16
C LEU A 271 6.69 14.47 -12.22
N ILE A 272 5.78 15.42 -12.05
CA ILE A 272 5.73 16.66 -12.80
C ILE A 272 6.26 17.76 -11.87
N HIS A 273 7.36 18.37 -12.26
CA HIS A 273 7.93 19.54 -11.58
C HIS A 273 7.62 20.80 -12.36
#